data_e0fdb82bb041021a7b6506105d45d2f3
#
_entry.id   e0fdb82bb041021a7b6506105d45d2f3
#
_cell.length_a   1.000
_cell.length_b   1.000
_cell.length_c   1.000
_cell.angle_alpha   90.00
_cell.angle_beta   90.00
_cell.angle_gamma   90.00
#
_symmetry.space_group_name_H-M   'P 1'
#
loop_
_entity.id
_entity.type
_entity.pdbx_description
1 polymer ?
#
loop_
_entity_poly.entity_id
_entity_poly.type
_entity_poly.pdbx_seq_one_letter_code
_entity_poly.pdbx_strand_id
1 'polypeptide(L)'
;INDVSEYTFTGRFKGALQTLDHYDRVYIVDLNLTPDQIKLADRSNVVVIDTHSSHIKNKHLYSKAKTILEGYPTHGYRSTIDLISEKFGDHLLHLTNEQLLLIEYIGTYDWYDIQYKESLKLHAIYYNLNYPKTEKFISAFSDGFREFTVHEKNAVKLYFKKFKDQV
;
A
#
# COMPACT_ATOMS: atom_id res chain seq x y z
N ILE A 1 -11.78 10.99 -15.80
CA ILE A 1 -11.18 9.76 -15.27
C ILE A 1 -12.13 9.30 -14.20
N ASN A 2 -12.91 8.27 -14.46
CA ASN A 2 -13.77 7.65 -13.47
C ASN A 2 -12.89 6.65 -12.69
N ASP A 3 -12.31 7.11 -11.59
CA ASP A 3 -11.59 6.25 -10.68
C ASP A 3 -12.59 5.47 -9.84
N VAL A 4 -12.78 4.22 -10.21
CA VAL A 4 -13.40 3.26 -9.31
C VAL A 4 -12.27 2.47 -8.68
N SER A 5 -11.81 2.89 -7.54
CA SER A 5 -10.88 2.12 -6.72
C SER A 5 -11.68 1.23 -5.78
N GLU A 6 -11.91 0.00 -6.18
CA GLU A 6 -12.35 -1.04 -5.25
C GLU A 6 -11.14 -1.67 -4.56
N TYR A 7 -10.96 -1.37 -3.28
CA TYR A 7 -9.95 -2.03 -2.45
C TYR A 7 -10.52 -3.31 -1.88
N THR A 8 -9.99 -4.45 -2.28
CA THR A 8 -10.42 -5.76 -1.75
C THR A 8 -9.30 -6.41 -0.97
N PHE A 9 -9.53 -6.58 0.33
CA PHE A 9 -8.66 -7.41 1.16
C PHE A 9 -8.85 -8.90 0.85
N THR A 10 -7.82 -9.69 1.14
CA THR A 10 -7.54 -11.07 0.76
C THR A 10 -8.70 -12.07 0.61
N GLY A 11 -9.80 -11.96 1.36
CA GLY A 11 -10.94 -12.89 1.24
C GLY A 11 -11.84 -12.67 0.01
N ARG A 12 -11.88 -11.46 -0.55
CA ARG A 12 -12.66 -11.11 -1.75
C ARG A 12 -11.81 -11.03 -3.01
N PHE A 13 -10.50 -11.10 -2.86
CA PHE A 13 -9.54 -10.89 -3.94
C PHE A 13 -9.70 -11.89 -5.10
N LYS A 14 -10.01 -13.17 -4.82
CA LYS A 14 -10.23 -14.16 -5.88
C LYS A 14 -11.41 -13.79 -6.78
N GLY A 15 -12.47 -13.23 -6.23
CA GLY A 15 -13.61 -12.71 -7.00
C GLY A 15 -13.22 -11.50 -7.85
N ALA A 16 -12.47 -10.56 -7.29
CA ALA A 16 -11.97 -9.39 -8.02
C ALA A 16 -11.08 -9.78 -9.21
N LEU A 17 -10.20 -10.78 -9.06
CA LEU A 17 -9.37 -11.26 -10.15
C LEU A 17 -10.17 -11.84 -11.34
N GLN A 18 -11.41 -12.26 -11.14
CA GLN A 18 -12.26 -12.77 -12.22
C GLN A 18 -12.89 -11.64 -13.05
N THR A 19 -12.96 -10.44 -12.53
CA THR A 19 -13.61 -9.28 -13.17
C THR A 19 -12.64 -8.27 -13.79
N LEU A 20 -11.34 -8.57 -13.84
CA LEU A 20 -10.30 -7.65 -14.32
C LEU A 20 -10.52 -7.17 -15.77
N ASP A 21 -11.17 -7.99 -16.60
CA ASP A 21 -11.45 -7.65 -17.99
C ASP A 21 -12.53 -6.55 -18.15
N HIS A 22 -13.22 -6.20 -17.08
CA HIS A 22 -14.22 -5.12 -17.10
C HIS A 22 -13.59 -3.73 -17.00
N TYR A 23 -12.29 -3.64 -16.76
CA TYR A 23 -11.56 -2.39 -16.58
C TYR A 23 -10.54 -2.16 -17.70
N ASP A 24 -10.40 -0.94 -18.16
CA ASP A 24 -9.41 -0.55 -19.16
C ASP A 24 -7.98 -0.74 -18.65
N ARG A 25 -7.76 -0.49 -17.35
CA ARG A 25 -6.50 -0.69 -16.68
C ARG A 25 -6.69 -1.03 -15.20
N VAL A 26 -5.92 -2.01 -14.74
CA VAL A 26 -5.92 -2.47 -13.35
C VAL A 26 -4.50 -2.37 -12.79
N TYR A 27 -4.37 -1.81 -11.61
CA TYR A 27 -3.12 -1.83 -10.83
C TYR A 27 -3.28 -2.77 -9.65
N ILE A 28 -2.41 -3.75 -9.54
CA ILE A 28 -2.28 -4.63 -8.37
C ILE A 28 -1.02 -4.17 -7.64
N VAL A 29 -1.20 -3.64 -6.45
CA VAL A 29 -0.13 -2.98 -5.70
C VAL A 29 0.01 -3.63 -4.33
N ASP A 30 1.26 -3.95 -3.95
CA ASP A 30 1.62 -4.47 -2.63
C ASP A 30 0.86 -5.76 -2.22
N LEU A 31 0.67 -6.63 -3.19
CA LEU A 31 0.01 -7.92 -3.00
C LEU A 31 0.89 -9.07 -3.48
N ASN A 32 1.30 -9.90 -2.53
CA ASN A 32 2.07 -11.10 -2.80
C ASN A 32 1.17 -12.21 -3.38
N LEU A 33 1.07 -12.26 -4.70
CA LEU A 33 0.20 -13.22 -5.39
C LEU A 33 0.78 -14.63 -5.38
N THR A 34 -0.07 -15.61 -5.10
CA THR A 34 0.26 -17.02 -5.31
C THR A 34 0.34 -17.34 -6.81
N PRO A 35 1.02 -18.44 -7.23
CA PRO A 35 1.09 -18.82 -8.64
C PRO A 35 -0.26 -18.94 -9.34
N ASP A 36 -1.30 -19.42 -8.65
CA ASP A 36 -2.64 -19.51 -9.23
C ASP A 36 -3.33 -18.15 -9.36
N GLN A 37 -3.08 -17.22 -8.44
CA GLN A 37 -3.54 -15.84 -8.54
C GLN A 37 -2.82 -15.09 -9.67
N ILE A 38 -1.52 -15.35 -9.86
CA ILE A 38 -0.74 -14.81 -10.98
C ILE A 38 -1.36 -15.20 -12.30
N LYS A 39 -1.75 -16.47 -12.51
CA LYS A 39 -2.43 -16.92 -13.74
C LYS A 39 -3.71 -16.13 -14.02
N LEU A 40 -4.46 -15.76 -12.99
CA LEU A 40 -5.67 -14.96 -13.14
C LEU A 40 -5.37 -13.47 -13.39
N ALA A 41 -4.29 -12.97 -12.84
CA ALA A 41 -3.84 -11.57 -12.97
C ALA A 41 -3.04 -11.32 -14.25
N ASP A 42 -2.54 -12.36 -14.95
CA ASP A 42 -1.69 -12.20 -16.13
C ASP A 42 -2.50 -11.79 -17.38
N ARG A 43 -2.89 -10.53 -17.43
CA ARG A 43 -3.68 -9.91 -18.49
C ARG A 43 -3.03 -8.62 -18.98
N SER A 44 -3.24 -8.28 -20.25
CA SER A 44 -2.59 -7.12 -20.89
C SER A 44 -2.97 -5.76 -20.32
N ASN A 45 -4.13 -5.66 -19.68
CA ASN A 45 -4.61 -4.45 -19.01
C ASN A 45 -4.14 -4.34 -17.54
N VAL A 46 -3.39 -5.32 -17.04
CA VAL A 46 -2.93 -5.37 -15.64
C VAL A 46 -1.49 -4.88 -15.52
N VAL A 47 -1.24 -4.07 -14.50
CA VAL A 47 0.08 -3.65 -14.04
C VAL A 47 0.25 -4.12 -12.59
N VAL A 48 1.29 -4.89 -12.33
CA VAL A 48 1.61 -5.41 -11.00
C VAL A 48 2.85 -4.71 -10.45
N ILE A 49 2.72 -4.13 -9.26
CA ILE A 49 3.79 -3.39 -8.58
C ILE A 49 3.96 -3.97 -7.18
N ASP A 50 5.12 -4.56 -6.90
CA ASP A 50 5.35 -5.21 -5.61
C ASP A 50 6.84 -5.38 -5.29
N THR A 51 7.17 -5.44 -4.01
CA THR A 51 8.54 -5.62 -3.49
C THR A 51 8.75 -6.94 -2.75
N HIS A 52 7.71 -7.76 -2.57
CA HIS A 52 7.81 -9.04 -1.88
C HIS A 52 8.74 -10.01 -2.62
N SER A 53 9.75 -10.53 -1.93
CA SER A 53 10.75 -11.44 -2.52
C SER A 53 10.17 -12.71 -3.13
N SER A 54 9.10 -13.24 -2.54
CA SER A 54 8.35 -14.40 -3.07
C SER A 54 7.65 -14.09 -4.38
N HIS A 55 7.10 -12.88 -4.53
CA HIS A 55 6.46 -12.44 -5.75
C HIS A 55 7.50 -12.18 -6.86
N ILE A 56 8.64 -11.56 -6.51
CA ILE A 56 9.75 -11.33 -7.44
C ILE A 56 10.26 -12.65 -8.02
N LYS A 57 10.40 -13.70 -7.21
CA LYS A 57 10.79 -15.05 -7.66
C LYS A 57 9.81 -15.63 -8.68
N ASN A 58 8.54 -15.28 -8.59
CA ASN A 58 7.47 -15.73 -9.48
C ASN A 58 7.26 -14.83 -10.71
N LYS A 59 8.10 -13.80 -10.91
CA LYS A 59 8.00 -12.85 -12.04
C LYS A 59 7.93 -13.55 -13.40
N HIS A 60 8.62 -14.67 -13.55
CA HIS A 60 8.65 -15.47 -14.78
C HIS A 60 7.29 -16.10 -15.17
N LEU A 61 6.33 -16.12 -14.26
CA LEU A 61 4.98 -16.63 -14.51
C LEU A 61 4.08 -15.63 -15.24
N TYR A 62 4.50 -14.36 -15.32
CA TYR A 62 3.78 -13.34 -16.09
C TYR A 62 4.23 -13.33 -17.55
N SER A 63 3.29 -13.31 -18.45
CA SER A 63 3.52 -13.25 -19.90
C SER A 63 2.84 -12.08 -20.59
N LYS A 64 1.78 -11.54 -19.98
CA LYS A 64 0.92 -10.48 -20.56
C LYS A 64 0.90 -9.22 -19.70
N ALA A 65 0.81 -9.38 -18.39
CA ALA A 65 0.76 -8.26 -17.46
C ALA A 65 2.10 -7.52 -17.41
N LYS A 66 2.04 -6.18 -17.33
CA LYS A 66 3.23 -5.39 -17.03
C LYS A 66 3.62 -5.58 -15.57
N THR A 67 4.87 -5.94 -15.32
CA THR A 67 5.36 -6.16 -13.95
C THR A 67 6.47 -5.18 -13.58
N ILE A 68 6.34 -4.57 -12.40
CA ILE A 68 7.35 -3.77 -11.72
C ILE A 68 7.59 -4.48 -10.38
N LEU A 69 8.43 -5.52 -10.41
CA LEU A 69 8.71 -6.41 -9.28
C LEU A 69 10.20 -6.28 -8.95
N GLU A 70 10.50 -5.41 -8.00
CA GLU A 70 11.85 -5.07 -7.60
C GLU A 70 11.87 -4.84 -6.09
N GLY A 71 12.86 -5.38 -5.38
CA GLY A 71 12.88 -5.27 -3.93
C GLY A 71 14.28 -5.42 -3.33
N TYR A 72 14.35 -5.28 -2.02
CA TYR A 72 15.55 -5.48 -1.24
C TYR A 72 15.95 -6.98 -1.25
N PRO A 73 17.26 -7.34 -1.26
CA PRO A 73 18.41 -6.43 -1.29
C PRO A 73 18.87 -6.04 -2.70
N THR A 74 18.27 -6.58 -3.75
CA THR A 74 18.79 -6.47 -5.12
C THR A 74 18.71 -5.04 -5.67
N HIS A 75 17.61 -4.33 -5.39
CA HIS A 75 17.33 -3.00 -5.92
C HIS A 75 17.22 -1.91 -4.83
N GLY A 76 17.38 -2.28 -3.54
CA GLY A 76 17.34 -1.32 -2.43
C GLY A 76 15.97 -0.84 -2.00
N TYR A 77 14.91 -1.21 -2.70
CA TYR A 77 13.55 -0.84 -2.30
C TYR A 77 13.12 -1.64 -1.08
N ARG A 78 12.70 -0.94 -0.04
CA ARG A 78 12.27 -1.52 1.23
C ARG A 78 10.77 -1.74 1.28
N SER A 79 10.01 -0.84 0.63
CA SER A 79 8.55 -0.93 0.57
C SER A 79 8.06 -0.69 -0.86
N THR A 80 6.84 -1.13 -1.15
CA THR A 80 6.22 -0.88 -2.46
C THR A 80 5.99 0.62 -2.70
N ILE A 81 5.84 1.43 -1.65
CA ILE A 81 5.70 2.87 -1.79
C ILE A 81 7.01 3.54 -2.25
N ASP A 82 8.17 3.04 -1.80
CA ASP A 82 9.49 3.50 -2.29
C ASP A 82 9.64 3.21 -3.78
N LEU A 83 9.26 1.99 -4.19
CA LEU A 83 9.29 1.56 -5.59
C LEU A 83 8.38 2.43 -6.46
N ILE A 84 7.17 2.73 -5.99
CA ILE A 84 6.24 3.62 -6.70
C ILE A 84 6.83 5.03 -6.79
N SER A 85 7.37 5.55 -5.72
CA SER A 85 7.95 6.90 -5.68
C SER A 85 9.09 7.05 -6.67
N GLU A 86 9.94 6.04 -6.82
CA GLU A 86 11.01 6.08 -7.81
C GLU A 86 10.50 5.91 -9.25
N LYS A 87 9.67 4.89 -9.51
CA LYS A 87 9.24 4.57 -10.89
C LYS A 87 8.23 5.57 -11.48
N PHE A 88 7.54 6.28 -10.62
CA PHE A 88 6.51 7.24 -11.01
C PHE A 88 6.79 8.66 -10.48
N GLY A 89 8.03 8.92 -10.04
CA GLY A 89 8.44 10.18 -9.42
C GLY A 89 8.10 11.40 -10.25
N ASP A 90 8.25 11.34 -11.59
CA ASP A 90 7.84 12.43 -12.48
C ASP A 90 6.36 12.78 -12.39
N HIS A 91 5.49 11.80 -12.08
CA HIS A 91 4.07 12.02 -11.84
C HIS A 91 3.78 12.50 -10.42
N LEU A 92 4.76 12.38 -9.50
CA LEU A 92 4.67 12.81 -8.11
C LEU A 92 5.23 14.23 -7.90
N LEU A 93 5.73 14.89 -8.93
CA LEU A 93 6.30 16.25 -8.86
C LEU A 93 5.33 17.31 -8.36
N HIS A 94 4.05 17.01 -8.31
CA HIS A 94 3.00 17.92 -7.83
C HIS A 94 2.57 17.65 -6.38
N LEU A 95 3.21 16.67 -5.71
CA LEU A 95 2.90 16.40 -4.31
C LEU A 95 3.44 17.52 -3.42
N THR A 96 2.66 17.87 -2.42
CA THR A 96 3.10 18.82 -1.38
C THR A 96 4.13 18.16 -0.45
N ASN A 97 4.85 18.98 0.30
CA ASN A 97 5.78 18.47 1.31
C ASN A 97 5.08 17.59 2.35
N GLU A 98 3.84 17.93 2.71
CA GLU A 98 3.01 17.16 3.64
C GLU A 98 2.62 15.79 3.07
N GLN A 99 2.36 15.70 1.77
CA GLN A 99 2.09 14.44 1.09
C GLN A 99 3.35 13.58 1.00
N LEU A 100 4.49 14.15 0.66
CA LEU A 100 5.77 13.44 0.64
C LEU A 100 6.14 12.92 2.04
N LEU A 101 5.92 13.72 3.07
CA LEU A 101 6.17 13.32 4.47
C LEU A 101 5.24 12.18 4.90
N LEU A 102 3.97 12.19 4.48
CA LEU A 102 3.05 11.09 4.74
C LEU A 102 3.52 9.79 4.09
N ILE A 103 3.98 9.86 2.84
CA ILE A 103 4.54 8.72 2.09
C ILE A 103 5.74 8.14 2.84
N GLU A 104 6.67 8.98 3.30
CA GLU A 104 7.84 8.56 4.06
C GLU A 104 7.45 7.85 5.36
N TYR A 105 6.52 8.40 6.13
CA TYR A 105 6.08 7.78 7.38
C TYR A 105 5.37 6.43 7.16
N ILE A 106 4.60 6.28 6.08
CA ILE A 106 3.98 5.00 5.74
C ILE A 106 5.03 3.98 5.32
N GLY A 107 5.97 4.36 4.46
CA GLY A 107 7.04 3.50 3.97
C GLY A 107 7.96 2.99 5.08
N THR A 108 8.36 3.86 6.02
CA THR A 108 9.20 3.45 7.16
C THR A 108 8.50 2.50 8.11
N TYR A 109 7.17 2.61 8.27
CA TYR A 109 6.40 1.65 9.06
C TYR A 109 6.37 0.27 8.39
N ASP A 110 6.14 0.24 7.09
CA ASP A 110 6.01 -1.00 6.31
C ASP A 110 7.29 -1.86 6.39
N TRP A 111 8.45 -1.21 6.41
CA TRP A 111 9.75 -1.88 6.55
C TRP A 111 10.16 -2.19 7.99
N TYR A 112 9.37 -1.82 9.00
CA TYR A 112 9.76 -1.89 10.42
C TYR A 112 11.00 -1.04 10.79
N ASP A 113 11.42 -0.14 9.93
CA ASP A 113 12.47 0.85 10.22
C ASP A 113 11.83 2.08 10.88
N ILE A 114 11.42 1.88 12.14
CA ILE A 114 10.61 2.87 12.86
C ILE A 114 11.51 3.98 13.39
N GLN A 115 12.05 4.78 12.49
CA GLN A 115 12.82 5.98 12.84
C GLN A 115 11.90 7.10 13.33
N TYR A 116 10.66 7.14 12.84
CA TYR A 116 9.70 8.18 13.15
C TYR A 116 8.57 7.67 14.05
N LYS A 117 8.38 8.34 15.18
CA LYS A 117 7.24 8.05 16.08
C LYS A 117 5.89 8.26 15.41
N GLU A 118 5.85 9.14 14.42
CA GLU A 118 4.66 9.46 13.61
C GLU A 118 4.19 8.25 12.80
N SER A 119 5.08 7.44 12.29
CA SER A 119 4.78 6.19 11.56
C SER A 119 3.96 5.23 12.42
N LEU A 120 4.38 5.01 13.68
CA LEU A 120 3.62 4.21 14.65
C LEU A 120 2.27 4.81 14.99
N LYS A 121 2.18 6.14 15.10
CA LYS A 121 0.93 6.82 15.41
C LYS A 121 -0.06 6.73 14.25
N LEU A 122 0.40 6.88 12.99
CA LEU A 122 -0.44 6.69 11.80
C LEU A 122 -0.99 5.27 11.74
N HIS A 123 -0.15 4.26 11.99
CA HIS A 123 -0.62 2.88 12.08
C HIS A 123 -1.67 2.69 13.19
N ALA A 124 -1.43 3.25 14.37
CA ALA A 124 -2.38 3.17 15.49
C ALA A 124 -3.72 3.83 15.15
N ILE A 125 -3.70 4.97 14.42
CA ILE A 125 -4.91 5.64 13.92
C ILE A 125 -5.64 4.73 12.95
N TYR A 126 -4.94 4.22 11.91
CA TYR A 126 -5.52 3.31 10.93
C TYR A 126 -6.15 2.06 11.57
N TYR A 127 -5.44 1.46 12.54
CA TYR A 127 -5.92 0.28 13.26
C TYR A 127 -7.25 0.52 13.97
N ASN A 128 -7.44 1.71 14.55
CA ASN A 128 -8.63 2.08 15.30
C ASN A 128 -9.79 2.62 14.43
N LEU A 129 -9.58 2.81 13.12
CA LEU A 129 -10.67 3.21 12.24
C LEU A 129 -11.70 2.09 12.11
N ASN A 130 -12.99 2.48 12.09
CA ASN A 130 -14.07 1.57 11.74
C ASN A 130 -14.11 1.39 10.21
N TYR A 131 -14.60 0.23 9.78
CA TYR A 131 -14.81 -0.04 8.35
C TYR A 131 -15.71 1.03 7.68
N PRO A 132 -15.44 1.47 6.45
CA PRO A 132 -14.26 1.18 5.62
C PRO A 132 -13.03 2.00 6.07
N LYS A 133 -11.97 1.30 6.47
CA LYS A 133 -10.78 1.94 7.08
C LYS A 133 -9.96 2.74 6.08
N THR A 134 -9.71 2.16 4.93
CA THR A 134 -8.82 2.75 3.91
C THR A 134 -9.38 4.06 3.40
N GLU A 135 -10.66 4.10 3.04
CA GLU A 135 -11.33 5.30 2.55
C GLU A 135 -11.35 6.41 3.61
N LYS A 136 -11.57 6.05 4.86
CA LYS A 136 -11.52 7.01 5.97
C LYS A 136 -10.12 7.55 6.21
N PHE A 137 -9.10 6.69 6.10
CA PHE A 137 -7.72 7.10 6.24
C PHE A 137 -7.31 8.03 5.10
N ILE A 138 -7.61 7.64 3.85
CA ILE A 138 -7.36 8.48 2.68
C ILE A 138 -8.07 9.84 2.82
N SER A 139 -9.34 9.85 3.19
CA SER A 139 -10.09 11.10 3.38
C SER A 139 -9.49 11.99 4.47
N ALA A 140 -8.96 11.41 5.55
CA ALA A 140 -8.35 12.15 6.64
C ALA A 140 -6.97 12.75 6.30
N PHE A 141 -6.24 12.12 5.37
CA PHE A 141 -4.85 12.44 5.03
C PHE A 141 -4.64 12.70 3.53
N SER A 142 -5.69 13.02 2.76
CA SER A 142 -5.60 13.33 1.32
C SER A 142 -4.66 14.49 1.01
N ASP A 143 -4.63 15.49 1.90
CA ASP A 143 -3.78 16.67 1.77
C ASP A 143 -2.35 16.46 2.32
N GLY A 144 -2.07 15.25 2.81
CA GLY A 144 -0.78 14.87 3.37
C GLY A 144 -0.77 14.78 4.89
N PHE A 145 0.45 14.68 5.45
CA PHE A 145 0.64 14.61 6.89
C PHE A 145 0.30 15.96 7.55
N ARG A 146 -0.41 15.87 8.66
CA ARG A 146 -0.80 17.02 9.50
C ARG A 146 -0.72 16.66 10.98
N GLU A 147 -0.81 17.64 11.83
CA GLU A 147 -0.98 17.36 13.27
C GLU A 147 -2.24 16.54 13.52
N PHE A 148 -2.09 15.57 14.44
CA PHE A 148 -3.21 14.71 14.82
C PHE A 148 -4.24 15.47 15.65
N THR A 149 -5.50 15.25 15.32
CA THR A 149 -6.64 15.74 16.10
C THR A 149 -6.66 15.15 17.51
N VAL A 150 -7.45 15.73 18.39
CA VAL A 150 -7.66 15.20 19.76
C VAL A 150 -8.19 13.76 19.70
N HIS A 151 -9.11 13.46 18.79
CA HIS A 151 -9.66 12.12 18.60
C HIS A 151 -8.59 11.11 18.19
N GLU A 152 -7.74 11.47 17.21
CA GLU A 152 -6.64 10.64 16.75
C GLU A 152 -5.58 10.42 17.84
N LYS A 153 -5.22 11.46 18.59
CA LYS A 153 -4.33 11.34 19.75
C LYS A 153 -4.89 10.37 20.82
N ASN A 154 -6.20 10.35 21.01
CA ASN A 154 -6.84 9.39 21.92
C ASN A 154 -6.83 7.97 21.35
N ALA A 155 -7.07 7.78 20.04
CA ALA A 155 -6.96 6.48 19.36
C ALA A 155 -5.54 5.91 19.53
N VAL A 156 -4.51 6.73 19.34
CA VAL A 156 -3.11 6.36 19.57
C VAL A 156 -2.87 5.89 21.01
N LYS A 157 -3.36 6.65 22.01
CA LYS A 157 -3.23 6.25 23.42
C LYS A 157 -3.90 4.90 23.71
N LEU A 158 -5.10 4.68 23.17
CA LEU A 158 -5.83 3.42 23.36
C LEU A 158 -5.10 2.25 22.70
N TYR A 159 -4.55 2.44 21.49
CA TYR A 159 -3.77 1.44 20.82
C TYR A 159 -2.57 1.00 21.65
N PHE A 160 -1.73 1.93 22.08
CA PHE A 160 -0.55 1.59 22.88
C PHE A 160 -0.88 1.03 24.26
N LYS A 161 -1.98 1.45 24.87
CA LYS A 161 -2.45 0.83 26.12
C LYS A 161 -2.80 -0.64 25.92
N LYS A 162 -3.53 -0.97 24.81
CA LYS A 162 -3.95 -2.34 24.49
C LYS A 162 -2.77 -3.27 24.22
N PHE A 163 -1.70 -2.77 23.61
CA PHE A 163 -0.55 -3.59 23.22
C PHE A 163 0.64 -3.50 24.20
N LYS A 164 0.56 -2.65 25.24
CA LYS A 164 1.63 -2.53 26.23
C LYS A 164 1.80 -3.78 27.10
N ASP A 165 0.75 -4.57 27.24
CA ASP A 165 0.72 -5.79 28.04
C ASP A 165 1.06 -7.06 27.21
N GLN A 166 1.49 -6.88 25.95
CA GLN A 166 1.83 -7.98 25.04
C GLN A 166 3.34 -8.07 24.71
N VAL A 167 4.17 -7.22 25.35
CA VAL A 167 5.63 -7.20 25.19
C VAL A 167 6.31 -7.64 26.47
#